data_8cd6dddc842fdc0d95642898db7a1746
#
_entry.id   8cd6dddc842fdc0d95642898db7a1746
#
_cell.length_a   1.000
_cell.length_b   1.000
_cell.length_c   1.000
_cell.angle_alpha   90.00
_cell.angle_beta   90.00
_cell.angle_gamma   90.00
#
_symmetry.space_group_name_H-M   'P 1'
#
loop_
_entity.id
_entity.type
_entity.pdbx_description
1 polymer ?
#
loop_
_entity_poly.entity_id
_entity_poly.type
_entity_poly.pdbx_seq_one_letter_code
_entity_poly.pdbx_strand_id
1 'polypeptide(L)'
;TELGSKRHWVMDDNLDAFHRLNRNIKRESDTPAIFAAMEDFVDRYENVPVAGPNYYSFVKSSDGVPAFVTNTRIYSCLLIQNDAPYRWRGRYNEDTDLSLRVLKDGLCTIQFNAFLQGKVTTQRMKGGNTDEFYALEGTKAKSQMLADLHPDVAKVVWRFNRWHHHVDYKPFSKNRLIKRGDVVASDKVNNYGMELVDVAANV
;
A
#
# COMPACT_ATOMS: atom_id res chain seq x y z
N THR A 1 -9.78 7.94 19.01
CA THR A 1 -10.30 6.69 18.47
C THR A 1 -11.02 5.94 19.58
N GLU A 2 -12.35 5.98 19.52
CA GLU A 2 -13.25 5.46 20.57
C GLU A 2 -13.19 3.92 20.72
N LEU A 3 -12.52 3.21 19.81
CA LEU A 3 -12.45 1.74 19.80
C LEU A 3 -11.13 1.16 20.32
N GLY A 4 -10.19 1.96 20.82
CA GLY A 4 -8.91 1.48 21.35
C GLY A 4 -7.97 0.83 20.31
N SER A 5 -8.36 0.78 19.04
CA SER A 5 -7.50 0.29 17.96
C SER A 5 -6.31 1.23 17.73
N LYS A 6 -5.13 0.64 17.49
CA LYS A 6 -3.93 1.40 17.16
C LYS A 6 -3.92 1.88 15.70
N ARG A 7 -4.76 1.29 14.85
CA ARG A 7 -4.81 1.53 13.40
C ARG A 7 -6.24 1.61 12.91
N HIS A 8 -6.42 2.18 11.74
CA HIS A 8 -7.68 2.18 11.01
C HIS A 8 -7.43 1.93 9.53
N TRP A 9 -8.47 1.45 8.85
CA TRP A 9 -8.49 1.27 7.41
C TRP A 9 -9.13 2.48 6.73
N VAL A 10 -8.51 2.91 5.63
CA VAL A 10 -9.09 3.85 4.66
C VAL A 10 -9.21 3.13 3.34
N MET A 11 -10.40 3.07 2.78
CA MET A 11 -10.68 2.31 1.57
C MET A 11 -11.43 3.17 0.57
N ASP A 12 -11.05 3.06 -0.70
CA ASP A 12 -11.81 3.64 -1.80
C ASP A 12 -13.18 2.92 -1.95
N ASP A 13 -14.17 3.63 -2.40
CA ASP A 13 -15.55 3.15 -2.61
C ASP A 13 -15.70 2.24 -3.85
N ASN A 14 -14.68 2.11 -4.66
CA ASN A 14 -14.65 1.31 -5.88
C ASN A 14 -13.80 0.03 -5.79
N LEU A 15 -13.52 -0.43 -4.59
CA LEU A 15 -12.95 -1.76 -4.36
C LEU A 15 -14.06 -2.81 -4.56
N ASP A 16 -13.79 -3.83 -5.35
CA ASP A 16 -14.79 -4.83 -5.75
C ASP A 16 -14.57 -6.20 -5.10
N ALA A 17 -13.34 -6.56 -4.79
CA ALA A 17 -13.03 -7.84 -4.16
C ALA A 17 -11.66 -7.83 -3.47
N PHE A 18 -11.45 -8.80 -2.58
CA PHE A 18 -10.15 -9.08 -1.98
C PHE A 18 -9.70 -10.49 -2.32
N HIS A 19 -8.40 -10.68 -2.50
CA HIS A 19 -7.84 -11.97 -2.87
C HIS A 19 -6.61 -12.29 -2.04
N ARG A 20 -6.34 -13.57 -1.87
CA ARG A 20 -5.10 -14.09 -1.32
C ARG A 20 -4.29 -14.73 -2.44
N LEU A 21 -3.00 -14.38 -2.55
CA LEU A 21 -2.05 -15.10 -3.37
C LEU A 21 -1.57 -16.34 -2.60
N ASN A 22 -2.06 -17.51 -2.98
CA ASN A 22 -1.64 -18.78 -2.41
C ASN A 22 -0.70 -19.48 -3.39
N ARG A 23 0.59 -19.44 -3.12
CA ARG A 23 1.64 -19.80 -4.07
C ARG A 23 1.48 -18.91 -5.33
N ASN A 24 1.21 -19.47 -6.47
CA ASN A 24 0.98 -18.73 -7.72
C ASN A 24 -0.50 -18.61 -8.11
N ILE A 25 -1.43 -18.93 -7.19
CA ILE A 25 -2.87 -18.90 -7.46
C ILE A 25 -3.51 -17.76 -6.66
N LYS A 26 -4.19 -16.86 -7.34
CA LYS A 26 -5.03 -15.82 -6.73
C LYS A 26 -6.41 -16.40 -6.43
N ARG A 27 -6.75 -16.45 -5.15
CA ARG A 27 -8.06 -16.93 -4.67
C ARG A 27 -8.80 -15.78 -4.02
N GLU A 28 -10.04 -15.58 -4.40
CA GLU A 28 -10.92 -14.63 -3.74
C GLU A 28 -11.09 -14.98 -2.26
N SER A 29 -11.17 -13.96 -1.44
CA SER A 29 -11.34 -14.07 0.01
C SER A 29 -12.56 -13.24 0.41
N ASP A 30 -13.57 -13.91 0.90
CA ASP A 30 -14.83 -13.36 1.39
C ASP A 30 -14.85 -13.19 2.93
N THR A 31 -13.69 -13.39 3.56
CA THR A 31 -13.54 -13.29 5.00
C THR A 31 -12.69 -12.09 5.43
N PRO A 32 -13.03 -11.40 6.53
CA PRO A 32 -12.24 -10.31 7.08
C PRO A 32 -10.89 -10.74 7.65
N ALA A 33 -10.59 -12.03 7.71
CA ALA A 33 -9.33 -12.56 8.25
C ALA A 33 -8.08 -12.00 7.54
N ILE A 34 -8.18 -11.60 6.27
CA ILE A 34 -7.07 -10.97 5.53
C ILE A 34 -6.66 -9.62 6.15
N PHE A 35 -7.62 -8.84 6.66
CA PHE A 35 -7.33 -7.56 7.31
C PHE A 35 -6.63 -7.78 8.63
N ALA A 36 -7.15 -8.67 9.47
CA ALA A 36 -6.52 -9.04 10.73
C ALA A 36 -5.11 -9.62 10.54
N ALA A 37 -4.88 -10.40 9.48
CA ALA A 37 -3.55 -10.92 9.15
C ALA A 37 -2.56 -9.82 8.77
N MET A 38 -3.00 -8.80 8.01
CA MET A 38 -2.16 -7.65 7.68
C MET A 38 -1.87 -6.79 8.91
N GLU A 39 -2.87 -6.55 9.77
CA GLU A 39 -2.71 -5.82 11.03
C GLU A 39 -1.71 -6.51 11.95
N ASP A 40 -1.88 -7.81 12.20
CA ASP A 40 -0.98 -8.62 13.02
C ASP A 40 0.47 -8.60 12.49
N PHE A 41 0.64 -8.67 11.17
CA PHE A 41 1.95 -8.59 10.56
C PHE A 41 2.61 -7.21 10.75
N VAL A 42 1.87 -6.13 10.50
CA VAL A 42 2.39 -4.77 10.59
C VAL A 42 2.69 -4.37 12.03
N ASP A 43 1.91 -4.85 12.98
CA ASP A 43 2.10 -4.55 14.41
C ASP A 43 3.37 -5.17 15.02
N ARG A 44 4.08 -6.00 14.27
CA ARG A 44 5.41 -6.50 14.64
C ARG A 44 6.52 -5.46 14.47
N TYR A 45 6.22 -4.33 13.83
CA TYR A 45 7.19 -3.29 13.49
C TYR A 45 6.80 -1.95 14.11
N GLU A 46 7.81 -1.21 14.57
CA GLU A 46 7.63 0.10 15.22
C GLU A 46 7.45 1.24 14.21
N ASN A 47 8.06 1.09 13.03
CA ASN A 47 8.26 2.17 12.07
C ASN A 47 7.48 1.99 10.75
N VAL A 48 6.29 1.40 10.82
CA VAL A 48 5.41 1.20 9.66
C VAL A 48 4.07 1.89 9.89
N PRO A 49 3.98 3.20 9.65
CA PRO A 49 2.73 3.93 9.85
C PRO A 49 1.68 3.68 8.76
N VAL A 50 2.09 3.21 7.56
CA VAL A 50 1.18 2.95 6.43
C VAL A 50 1.52 1.62 5.77
N ALA A 51 0.49 0.79 5.57
CA ALA A 51 0.57 -0.49 4.86
C ALA A 51 -0.72 -0.74 4.07
N GLY A 52 -0.73 -1.78 3.23
CA GLY A 52 -1.94 -2.19 2.52
C GLY A 52 -1.70 -3.27 1.46
N PRO A 53 -2.78 -3.87 0.93
CA PRO A 53 -2.71 -4.86 -0.13
C PRO A 53 -2.33 -4.24 -1.47
N ASN A 54 -1.66 -5.02 -2.32
CA ASN A 54 -1.36 -4.60 -3.69
C ASN A 54 -2.58 -4.81 -4.61
N TYR A 55 -2.59 -4.17 -5.77
CA TYR A 55 -3.62 -4.42 -6.76
C TYR A 55 -3.51 -5.84 -7.35
N TYR A 56 -4.66 -6.48 -7.48
CA TYR A 56 -4.79 -7.78 -8.13
C TYR A 56 -4.12 -7.83 -9.51
N SER A 57 -4.27 -6.77 -10.31
CA SER A 57 -3.73 -6.68 -11.66
C SER A 57 -2.21 -6.48 -11.72
N PHE A 58 -1.58 -5.99 -10.64
CA PHE A 58 -0.15 -5.67 -10.64
C PHE A 58 0.72 -6.84 -10.20
N VAL A 59 0.16 -7.78 -9.47
CA VAL A 59 0.90 -8.95 -8.99
C VAL A 59 0.74 -10.09 -9.97
N LYS A 60 1.86 -10.64 -10.43
CA LYS A 60 1.86 -11.81 -11.32
C LYS A 60 1.54 -13.08 -10.54
N SER A 61 0.82 -14.00 -11.18
CA SER A 61 0.62 -15.36 -10.66
C SER A 61 1.83 -16.21 -11.05
N SER A 62 2.93 -16.08 -10.33
CA SER A 62 4.17 -16.81 -10.57
C SER A 62 4.87 -17.15 -9.27
N ASP A 63 5.66 -18.22 -9.28
CA ASP A 63 6.54 -18.57 -8.17
C ASP A 63 7.59 -17.48 -7.95
N GLY A 64 8.02 -17.31 -6.71
CA GLY A 64 9.03 -16.33 -6.34
C GLY A 64 8.53 -14.89 -6.15
N VAL A 65 7.21 -14.64 -6.20
CA VAL A 65 6.66 -13.35 -5.81
C VAL A 65 6.80 -13.22 -4.28
N PRO A 66 7.51 -12.21 -3.77
CA PRO A 66 7.63 -12.02 -2.32
C PRO A 66 6.26 -11.73 -1.71
N ALA A 67 6.02 -12.21 -0.49
CA ALA A 67 4.74 -12.01 0.21
C ALA A 67 4.40 -10.52 0.42
N PHE A 68 5.42 -9.68 0.52
CA PHE A 68 5.29 -8.22 0.59
C PHE A 68 6.54 -7.54 0.03
N VAL A 69 6.40 -6.25 -0.25
CA VAL A 69 7.51 -5.34 -0.58
C VAL A 69 7.46 -4.14 0.36
N THR A 70 8.62 -3.53 0.61
CA THR A 70 8.74 -2.35 1.48
C THR A 70 9.04 -1.10 0.66
N ASN A 71 8.82 0.06 1.29
CA ASN A 71 9.29 1.36 0.81
C ASN A 71 8.77 1.72 -0.58
N THR A 72 7.49 1.48 -0.77
CA THR A 72 6.75 1.84 -1.97
C THR A 72 5.41 2.49 -1.60
N ARG A 73 4.69 2.98 -2.59
CA ARG A 73 3.34 3.54 -2.42
C ARG A 73 2.35 2.49 -1.98
N ILE A 74 1.37 2.89 -1.21
CA ILE A 74 0.19 2.11 -0.88
C ILE A 74 -1.00 2.81 -1.55
N TYR A 75 -1.89 2.06 -2.17
CA TYR A 75 -3.01 2.60 -2.96
C TYR A 75 -4.35 2.12 -2.45
N SER A 76 -5.33 3.00 -2.45
CA SER A 76 -6.77 2.71 -2.42
C SER A 76 -7.30 1.94 -1.19
N CYS A 77 -6.47 1.14 -0.55
CA CYS A 77 -6.78 0.41 0.67
C CYS A 77 -5.57 0.53 1.60
N LEU A 78 -5.68 1.40 2.59
CA LEU A 78 -4.59 1.79 3.45
C LEU A 78 -4.90 1.44 4.90
N LEU A 79 -3.98 0.72 5.54
CA LEU A 79 -3.93 0.54 6.98
C LEU A 79 -3.03 1.62 7.56
N ILE A 80 -3.61 2.54 8.34
CA ILE A 80 -2.92 3.72 8.85
C ILE A 80 -2.86 3.68 10.37
N GLN A 81 -1.68 4.00 10.92
CA GLN A 81 -1.47 4.16 12.36
C GLN A 81 -2.17 5.44 12.85
N ASN A 82 -2.94 5.35 13.95
CA ASN A 82 -3.83 6.42 14.40
C ASN A 82 -3.09 7.67 14.89
N ASP A 83 -1.95 7.49 15.52
CA ASP A 83 -1.09 8.56 16.05
C ASP A 83 -0.04 9.07 15.05
N ALA A 84 -0.06 8.57 13.82
CA ALA A 84 0.82 9.06 12.77
C ALA A 84 0.56 10.57 12.50
N PRO A 85 1.62 11.41 12.44
CA PRO A 85 1.46 12.87 12.37
C PRO A 85 1.04 13.37 10.98
N TYR A 86 0.73 12.44 10.07
CA TYR A 86 0.38 12.76 8.69
C TYR A 86 -1.10 13.12 8.56
N ARG A 87 -1.39 14.10 7.70
CA ARG A 87 -2.75 14.48 7.29
C ARG A 87 -2.82 14.49 5.78
N TRP A 88 -3.99 14.20 5.24
CA TRP A 88 -4.24 14.28 3.80
C TRP A 88 -3.95 15.70 3.29
N ARG A 89 -3.30 15.80 2.15
CA ARG A 89 -3.06 17.05 1.46
C ARG A 89 -3.07 16.82 -0.06
N GLY A 90 -3.34 17.89 -0.79
CA GLY A 90 -3.48 17.81 -2.23
C GLY A 90 -4.86 17.31 -2.67
N ARG A 91 -5.15 17.52 -3.95
CA ARG A 91 -6.42 17.17 -4.55
C ARG A 91 -6.39 15.79 -5.21
N TYR A 92 -5.18 15.30 -5.51
CA TYR A 92 -4.92 14.07 -6.23
C TYR A 92 -3.74 13.31 -5.63
N ASN A 93 -3.70 11.99 -5.85
CA ASN A 93 -2.58 11.12 -5.44
C ASN A 93 -2.22 11.26 -3.95
N GLU A 94 -3.22 11.51 -3.11
CA GLU A 94 -3.09 11.71 -1.67
C GLU A 94 -2.46 10.50 -0.97
N ASP A 95 -2.74 9.31 -1.47
CA ASP A 95 -2.16 8.03 -1.04
C ASP A 95 -0.66 7.95 -1.34
N THR A 96 -0.27 8.34 -2.56
CA THR A 96 1.15 8.38 -2.96
C THR A 96 1.90 9.48 -2.22
N ASP A 97 1.28 10.67 -2.05
CA ASP A 97 1.87 11.75 -1.25
C ASP A 97 2.09 11.32 0.21
N LEU A 98 1.10 10.66 0.82
CA LEU A 98 1.21 10.14 2.18
C LEU A 98 2.37 9.14 2.29
N SER A 99 2.43 8.18 1.37
CA SER A 99 3.51 7.19 1.33
C SER A 99 4.89 7.84 1.20
N LEU A 100 5.04 8.84 0.33
CA LEU A 100 6.31 9.54 0.12
C LEU A 100 6.76 10.33 1.34
N ARG A 101 5.83 10.97 2.07
CA ARG A 101 6.17 11.67 3.32
C ARG A 101 6.67 10.72 4.38
N VAL A 102 5.98 9.59 4.57
CA VAL A 102 6.43 8.52 5.48
C VAL A 102 7.85 8.06 5.14
N LEU A 103 8.12 7.81 3.86
CA LEU A 103 9.43 7.34 3.40
C LEU A 103 10.53 8.38 3.56
N LYS A 104 10.22 9.67 3.35
CA LYS A 104 11.17 10.79 3.52
C LYS A 104 11.56 11.00 4.99
N ASP A 105 10.66 10.67 5.91
CA ASP A 105 10.94 10.71 7.36
C ASP A 105 11.74 9.49 7.84
N GLY A 106 12.23 8.63 6.92
CA GLY A 106 13.04 7.45 7.24
C GLY A 106 12.23 6.25 7.74
N LEU A 107 10.90 6.35 7.73
CA LEU A 107 9.99 5.28 8.10
C LEU A 107 9.74 4.34 6.91
N CYS A 108 9.03 3.24 7.13
CA CYS A 108 8.75 2.24 6.10
C CYS A 108 7.26 2.19 5.74
N THR A 109 6.97 1.79 4.52
CA THR A 109 5.66 1.28 4.11
C THR A 109 5.74 -0.20 3.81
N ILE A 110 4.63 -0.94 3.96
CA ILE A 110 4.51 -2.36 3.58
C ILE A 110 3.36 -2.50 2.59
N GLN A 111 3.68 -2.97 1.38
CA GLN A 111 2.69 -3.37 0.39
C GLN A 111 2.66 -4.89 0.29
N PHE A 112 1.52 -5.49 0.64
CA PHE A 112 1.34 -6.93 0.61
C PHE A 112 1.07 -7.44 -0.80
N ASN A 113 1.83 -8.44 -1.26
CA ASN A 113 1.52 -9.23 -2.44
C ASN A 113 0.77 -10.52 -2.07
N ALA A 114 0.88 -10.96 -0.82
CA ALA A 114 0.12 -12.09 -0.30
C ALA A 114 -1.39 -11.81 -0.24
N PHE A 115 -1.76 -10.54 -0.10
CA PHE A 115 -3.14 -10.05 -0.07
C PHE A 115 -3.31 -8.99 -1.15
N LEU A 116 -4.38 -9.12 -1.94
CA LEU A 116 -4.62 -8.29 -3.11
C LEU A 116 -6.00 -7.68 -3.07
N GLN A 117 -6.12 -6.48 -3.61
CA GLN A 117 -7.38 -5.79 -3.80
C GLN A 117 -7.74 -5.72 -5.28
N GLY A 118 -8.98 -6.05 -5.60
CA GLY A 118 -9.62 -5.76 -6.87
C GLY A 118 -10.15 -4.32 -6.85
N LYS A 119 -10.12 -3.67 -7.99
CA LYS A 119 -10.64 -2.32 -8.15
C LYS A 119 -11.24 -2.15 -9.53
N VAL A 120 -12.48 -1.70 -9.56
CA VAL A 120 -13.12 -1.28 -10.81
C VAL A 120 -12.36 -0.08 -11.37
N THR A 121 -12.05 -0.10 -12.66
CA THR A 121 -11.30 0.98 -13.29
C THR A 121 -12.08 2.30 -13.16
N THR A 122 -11.51 3.27 -12.49
CA THR A 122 -12.11 4.58 -12.14
C THR A 122 -12.75 5.30 -13.35
N GLN A 123 -12.22 5.10 -14.54
CA GLN A 123 -12.72 5.72 -15.77
C GLN A 123 -13.95 5.03 -16.41
N ARG A 124 -14.46 3.96 -15.80
CA ARG A 124 -15.64 3.21 -16.29
C ARG A 124 -16.88 3.36 -15.41
N MET A 125 -16.74 3.96 -14.23
CA MET A 125 -17.88 4.21 -13.35
C MET A 125 -18.52 5.55 -13.68
N LYS A 126 -19.85 5.56 -13.83
CA LYS A 126 -20.66 6.79 -13.92
C LYS A 126 -20.84 7.34 -12.50
N GLY A 127 -20.45 8.59 -12.29
CA GLY A 127 -20.59 9.29 -11.01
C GLY A 127 -19.28 9.44 -10.23
N GLY A 128 -19.33 10.25 -9.17
CA GLY A 128 -18.16 10.60 -8.35
C GLY A 128 -17.25 11.65 -9.00
N ASN A 129 -16.05 11.78 -8.48
CA ASN A 129 -15.04 12.75 -8.95
C ASN A 129 -14.59 12.54 -10.41
N THR A 130 -15.03 11.46 -11.07
CA THR A 130 -14.54 11.05 -12.39
C THR A 130 -14.92 12.04 -13.47
N ASP A 131 -16.18 12.50 -13.50
CA ASP A 131 -16.70 13.35 -14.58
C ASP A 131 -16.28 14.81 -14.43
N GLU A 132 -16.25 15.34 -13.20
CA GLU A 132 -15.86 16.75 -12.97
C GLU A 132 -14.35 16.97 -13.02
N PHE A 133 -13.57 16.05 -12.48
CA PHE A 133 -12.13 16.23 -12.32
C PHE A 133 -11.32 15.80 -13.54
N TYR A 134 -11.70 14.68 -14.17
CA TYR A 134 -10.90 14.13 -15.28
C TYR A 134 -11.28 14.71 -16.64
N ALA A 135 -12.53 15.15 -16.83
CA ALA A 135 -12.96 15.76 -18.07
C ALA A 135 -12.42 17.20 -18.25
N LEU A 136 -12.27 17.95 -17.15
CA LEU A 136 -11.85 19.36 -17.19
C LEU A 136 -10.33 19.56 -17.10
N GLU A 137 -9.63 18.79 -16.25
CA GLU A 137 -8.22 19.04 -15.95
C GLU A 137 -7.28 17.98 -16.57
N GLY A 138 -7.80 16.84 -16.98
CA GLY A 138 -7.03 15.73 -17.58
C GLY A 138 -6.01 15.07 -16.62
N THR A 139 -5.25 14.12 -17.15
CA THR A 139 -4.25 13.36 -16.35
C THR A 139 -2.99 14.17 -16.03
N LYS A 140 -2.75 15.31 -16.75
CA LYS A 140 -1.55 16.14 -16.57
C LYS A 140 -1.53 16.86 -15.22
N ALA A 141 -2.64 17.55 -14.87
CA ALA A 141 -2.74 18.28 -13.60
C ALA A 141 -2.53 17.36 -12.38
N LYS A 142 -3.16 16.19 -12.42
CA LYS A 142 -2.97 15.14 -11.40
C LYS A 142 -1.49 14.71 -11.25
N SER A 143 -0.82 14.52 -12.39
CA SER A 143 0.59 14.09 -12.39
C SER A 143 1.53 15.20 -11.97
N GLN A 144 1.22 16.45 -12.39
CA GLN A 144 2.00 17.64 -12.06
C GLN A 144 1.95 17.95 -10.56
N MET A 145 0.77 17.87 -9.94
CA MET A 145 0.64 18.13 -8.50
C MET A 145 1.58 17.26 -7.65
N LEU A 146 1.69 15.96 -7.95
CA LEU A 146 2.62 15.09 -7.22
C LEU A 146 4.08 15.45 -7.48
N ALA A 147 4.43 15.80 -8.73
CA ALA A 147 5.78 16.23 -9.07
C ALA A 147 6.15 17.56 -8.40
N ASP A 148 5.20 18.48 -8.24
CA ASP A 148 5.41 19.75 -7.55
C ASP A 148 5.60 19.56 -6.03
N LEU A 149 4.87 18.61 -5.44
CA LEU A 149 5.00 18.27 -4.02
C LEU A 149 6.29 17.51 -3.69
N HIS A 150 6.80 16.75 -4.66
CA HIS A 150 7.97 15.88 -4.49
C HIS A 150 8.95 15.96 -5.67
N PRO A 151 9.50 17.17 -5.98
CA PRO A 151 10.34 17.38 -7.16
C PRO A 151 11.66 16.58 -7.12
N ASP A 152 12.09 16.16 -5.96
CA ASP A 152 13.29 15.36 -5.73
C ASP A 152 13.16 13.89 -6.19
N VAL A 153 11.94 13.33 -6.17
CA VAL A 153 11.70 11.92 -6.48
C VAL A 153 10.57 11.67 -7.49
N ALA A 154 9.76 12.68 -7.80
CA ALA A 154 8.62 12.54 -8.71
C ALA A 154 8.76 13.44 -9.92
N LYS A 155 8.33 12.95 -11.08
CA LYS A 155 8.29 13.69 -12.33
C LYS A 155 7.11 13.30 -13.19
N VAL A 156 6.69 14.21 -14.06
CA VAL A 156 5.66 13.95 -15.06
C VAL A 156 6.27 13.26 -16.27
N VAL A 157 5.65 12.17 -16.74
CA VAL A 157 6.07 11.42 -17.91
C VAL A 157 4.89 11.12 -18.82
N TRP A 158 5.12 11.09 -20.14
CA TRP A 158 4.14 10.64 -21.11
C TRP A 158 4.34 9.15 -21.38
N ARG A 159 3.35 8.31 -21.03
CA ARG A 159 3.36 6.85 -21.27
C ARG A 159 1.95 6.36 -21.53
N PHE A 160 1.80 5.31 -22.30
CA PHE A 160 0.50 4.67 -22.59
C PHE A 160 -0.55 5.69 -23.08
N ASN A 161 -0.13 6.62 -23.92
CA ASN A 161 -0.95 7.68 -24.53
C ASN A 161 -1.64 8.62 -23.52
N ARG A 162 -1.02 8.84 -22.35
CA ARG A 162 -1.47 9.80 -21.32
C ARG A 162 -0.33 10.25 -20.40
N TRP A 163 -0.57 11.34 -19.67
CA TRP A 163 0.35 11.81 -18.65
C TRP A 163 0.27 10.95 -17.40
N HIS A 164 1.43 10.62 -16.84
CA HIS A 164 1.60 9.89 -15.59
C HIS A 164 2.60 10.60 -14.69
N HIS A 165 2.44 10.47 -13.39
CA HIS A 165 3.54 10.68 -12.47
C HIS A 165 4.44 9.43 -12.47
N HIS A 166 5.72 9.65 -12.37
CA HIS A 166 6.73 8.60 -12.16
C HIS A 166 7.50 8.95 -10.89
N VAL A 167 7.56 8.02 -9.95
CA VAL A 167 8.27 8.17 -8.69
C VAL A 167 9.48 7.24 -8.69
N ASP A 168 10.64 7.78 -8.31
CA ASP A 168 11.84 7.00 -8.02
C ASP A 168 11.86 6.64 -6.52
N TYR A 169 11.66 5.38 -6.20
CA TYR A 169 11.71 4.86 -4.82
C TYR A 169 13.10 4.43 -4.36
N LYS A 170 14.14 4.45 -5.23
CA LYS A 170 15.49 4.04 -4.89
C LYS A 170 16.10 4.79 -3.69
N PRO A 171 15.88 6.11 -3.52
CA PRO A 171 16.40 6.82 -2.34
C PRO A 171 15.96 6.20 -1.01
N PHE A 172 14.79 5.58 -0.98
CA PHE A 172 14.20 4.98 0.23
C PHE A 172 14.63 3.53 0.47
N SER A 173 15.46 2.95 -0.38
CA SER A 173 15.95 1.56 -0.23
C SER A 173 16.76 1.33 1.06
N LYS A 174 17.20 2.39 1.71
CA LYS A 174 17.95 2.34 2.98
C LYS A 174 17.06 2.28 4.22
N ASN A 175 15.77 2.65 4.10
CA ASN A 175 14.84 2.54 5.21
C ASN A 175 14.67 1.05 5.56
N ARG A 176 14.84 0.71 6.83
CA ARG A 176 14.78 -0.67 7.33
C ARG A 176 13.62 -0.85 8.29
N LEU A 177 12.95 -1.99 8.21
CA LEU A 177 11.96 -2.37 9.20
C LEU A 177 12.63 -2.51 10.57
N ILE A 178 12.01 -1.91 11.59
CA ILE A 178 12.44 -2.02 12.98
C ILE A 178 11.42 -2.91 13.69
N LYS A 179 11.86 -4.14 14.02
CA LYS A 179 11.03 -5.10 14.72
C LYS A 179 10.87 -4.67 16.18
N ARG A 180 9.67 -4.77 16.70
CA ARG A 180 9.39 -4.51 18.13
C ARG A 180 10.12 -5.52 19.01
N GLY A 181 10.64 -5.04 20.13
CA GLY A 181 11.42 -5.89 21.06
C GLY A 181 10.57 -6.95 21.79
N ASP A 182 9.26 -6.74 21.88
CA ASP A 182 8.30 -7.66 22.49
C ASP A 182 7.80 -8.76 21.55
N VAL A 183 8.17 -8.71 20.26
CA VAL A 183 7.79 -9.73 19.28
C VAL A 183 8.84 -10.84 19.25
N VAL A 184 8.44 -11.99 19.75
CA VAL A 184 9.25 -13.21 19.69
C VAL A 184 8.90 -13.96 18.40
N ALA A 185 9.93 -14.34 17.63
CA ALA A 185 9.74 -15.26 16.52
C ALA A 185 9.19 -16.58 17.07
N SER A 186 8.03 -17.01 16.60
CA SER A 186 7.42 -18.27 16.99
C SER A 186 7.55 -19.26 15.84
N ASP A 187 7.94 -20.48 16.16
CA ASP A 187 7.90 -21.64 15.26
C ASP A 187 6.48 -22.14 15.01
N LYS A 188 5.50 -21.52 15.68
CA LYS A 188 4.07 -21.81 15.48
C LYS A 188 3.47 -20.97 14.39
N VAL A 189 2.69 -21.63 13.57
CA VAL A 189 1.84 -20.99 12.57
C VAL A 189 0.78 -20.18 13.30
N ASN A 190 0.56 -18.91 12.89
CA ASN A 190 -0.50 -18.10 13.48
C ASN A 190 -1.90 -18.61 13.04
N ASN A 191 -2.96 -18.02 13.58
CA ASN A 191 -4.35 -18.41 13.28
C ASN A 191 -4.73 -18.33 11.79
N TYR A 192 -3.92 -17.66 10.98
CA TYR A 192 -4.11 -17.49 9.52
C TYR A 192 -3.19 -18.42 8.71
N GLY A 193 -2.49 -19.35 9.35
CA GLY A 193 -1.57 -20.25 8.69
C GLY A 193 -0.26 -19.58 8.22
N MET A 194 0.07 -18.39 8.76
CA MET A 194 1.34 -17.71 8.48
C MET A 194 2.35 -18.06 9.55
N GLU A 195 3.58 -18.34 9.11
CA GLU A 195 4.72 -18.62 9.96
C GLU A 195 5.68 -17.43 9.96
N LEU A 196 6.16 -17.03 11.15
CA LEU A 196 7.19 -16.02 11.27
C LEU A 196 8.55 -16.68 11.00
N VAL A 197 9.08 -16.49 9.79
CA VAL A 197 10.38 -17.00 9.39
C VAL A 197 11.45 -15.94 9.62
N ASP A 198 12.52 -16.29 10.33
CA ASP A 198 13.70 -15.44 10.42
C ASP A 198 14.52 -15.56 9.12
N VAL A 199 14.50 -14.52 8.31
CA VAL A 199 15.18 -14.49 7.02
C VAL A 199 16.71 -14.52 7.19
N ALA A 200 17.24 -14.07 8.33
CA ALA A 200 18.68 -14.05 8.61
C ALA A 200 19.25 -15.47 8.91
N ALA A 201 18.39 -16.43 9.25
CA ALA A 201 18.82 -17.79 9.54
C ALA A 201 19.00 -18.68 8.29
N ASN A 202 18.66 -18.15 7.09
CA ASN A 202 18.68 -18.89 5.82
C ASN A 202 19.68 -18.32 4.80
N VAL A 203 20.68 -17.54 5.23
CA VAL A 203 21.76 -17.02 4.39
C VAL A 203 23.09 -17.61 4.81
#